data_7341c2f67825a88efe4bc07f4fe1f4aa
#
_entry.id   7341c2f67825a88efe4bc07f4fe1f4aa
#
_cell.length_a   1.000
_cell.length_b   1.000
_cell.length_c   1.000
_cell.angle_alpha   90.00
_cell.angle_beta   90.00
_cell.angle_gamma   90.00
#
_symmetry.space_group_name_H-M   'P 1'
#
loop_
_entity.id
_entity.type
_entity.pdbx_description
1 polymer ?
#
loop_
_entity_poly.entity_id
_entity_poly.type
_entity_poly.pdbx_seq_one_letter_code
_entity_poly.pdbx_strand_id
1 'polypeptide(L)'
;MFVNLYGPTEITCNCTYHILNPERDYAAGIPIGIPFPNEDVFLLDGENRKITEPETVGELCVRGTALALGYYRNPEQNAAHFVQNPLNPNYPERIYRTGDLARYDEAGLLVFSGRKDFQIKYMGHRIELEEIEREMAAIDGVERCCCLFDEKRSRLKGFYVGTVEKETLHAAMRRKLPEYMIPGILRQVETMP
;
A
#
# COMPACT_ATOMS: atom_id res chain seq x y z
N MET A 1 -24.37 -14.63 6.60
CA MET A 1 -22.94 -14.74 6.95
C MET A 1 -22.18 -13.66 6.19
N PHE A 2 -21.37 -12.85 6.88
CA PHE A 2 -20.49 -11.85 6.27
C PHE A 2 -19.04 -12.25 6.51
N VAL A 3 -18.20 -12.03 5.49
CA VAL A 3 -16.78 -12.39 5.53
C VAL A 3 -15.97 -11.18 5.07
N ASN A 4 -15.01 -10.75 5.88
CA ASN A 4 -14.00 -9.78 5.48
C ASN A 4 -12.84 -10.54 4.82
N LEU A 5 -12.41 -10.07 3.65
CA LEU A 5 -11.31 -10.65 2.87
C LEU A 5 -10.20 -9.61 2.71
N TYR A 6 -8.95 -10.07 2.80
CA TYR A 6 -7.79 -9.22 2.54
C TYR A 6 -6.82 -9.95 1.60
N GLY A 7 -6.23 -9.17 0.71
CA GLY A 7 -5.11 -9.58 -0.12
C GLY A 7 -4.78 -8.57 -1.21
N PRO A 8 -3.50 -8.36 -1.50
CA PRO A 8 -3.04 -7.58 -2.65
C PRO A 8 -3.12 -8.40 -3.94
N THR A 9 -3.07 -7.72 -5.08
CA THR A 9 -3.09 -8.34 -6.42
C THR A 9 -1.95 -9.35 -6.60
N GLU A 10 -0.81 -9.09 -5.99
CA GLU A 10 0.41 -9.87 -6.08
C GLU A 10 0.32 -11.27 -5.45
N ILE A 11 -0.74 -11.53 -4.71
CA ILE A 11 -1.09 -12.86 -4.17
C ILE A 11 -2.43 -13.37 -4.73
N THR A 12 -2.75 -13.01 -5.96
CA THR A 12 -3.92 -13.52 -6.69
C THR A 12 -5.22 -13.35 -5.92
N CYS A 13 -5.48 -12.10 -5.47
CA CYS A 13 -6.71 -11.60 -4.88
C CYS A 13 -6.80 -11.61 -3.34
N ASN A 14 -6.74 -12.75 -2.67
CA ASN A 14 -6.94 -12.79 -1.21
C ASN A 14 -6.03 -13.83 -0.55
N CYS A 15 -5.48 -13.49 0.62
CA CYS A 15 -4.65 -14.42 1.41
C CYS A 15 -5.18 -14.63 2.83
N THR A 16 -6.08 -13.78 3.32
CA THR A 16 -6.69 -13.95 4.63
C THR A 16 -8.20 -13.73 4.58
N TYR A 17 -8.89 -14.23 5.59
CA TYR A 17 -10.32 -14.05 5.78
C TYR A 17 -10.70 -13.96 7.25
N HIS A 18 -11.77 -13.24 7.54
CA HIS A 18 -12.42 -13.19 8.83
C HIS A 18 -13.94 -13.32 8.67
N ILE A 19 -14.52 -14.33 9.31
CA ILE A 19 -15.97 -14.49 9.36
C ILE A 19 -16.50 -13.61 10.50
N LEU A 20 -17.36 -12.65 10.18
CA LEU A 20 -17.90 -11.73 11.17
C LEU A 20 -18.84 -12.48 12.15
N ASN A 21 -18.54 -12.32 13.44
CA ASN A 21 -19.42 -12.76 14.50
C ASN A 21 -20.31 -11.58 14.95
N PRO A 22 -21.66 -11.68 14.82
CA PRO A 22 -22.56 -10.62 15.23
C PRO A 22 -22.48 -10.21 16.71
N GLU A 23 -21.94 -11.08 17.57
CA GLU A 23 -21.79 -10.84 19.00
C GLU A 23 -20.49 -10.14 19.38
N ARG A 24 -19.54 -10.04 18.41
CA ARG A 24 -18.25 -9.37 18.63
C ARG A 24 -18.36 -7.87 18.36
N ASP A 25 -17.78 -7.06 19.25
CA ASP A 25 -17.59 -5.63 19.01
C ASP A 25 -16.45 -5.40 17.99
N TYR A 26 -16.72 -4.64 16.96
CA TYR A 26 -15.78 -4.24 15.91
C TYR A 26 -15.49 -2.73 15.91
N ALA A 27 -15.71 -2.03 17.02
CA ALA A 27 -15.44 -0.60 17.11
C ALA A 27 -13.97 -0.23 16.84
N ALA A 28 -13.03 -1.15 17.15
CA ALA A 28 -11.61 -0.99 16.87
C ALA A 28 -11.20 -1.40 15.42
N GLY A 29 -12.17 -1.73 14.57
CA GLY A 29 -11.96 -2.21 13.21
C GLY A 29 -12.23 -3.70 13.04
N ILE A 30 -12.52 -4.08 11.79
CA ILE A 30 -12.75 -5.49 11.43
C ILE A 30 -11.40 -6.13 11.12
N PRO A 31 -11.04 -7.25 11.79
CA PRO A 31 -9.80 -7.97 11.47
C PRO A 31 -9.76 -8.42 10.01
N ILE A 32 -8.57 -8.45 9.43
CA ILE A 32 -8.32 -9.15 8.17
C ILE A 32 -8.22 -10.66 8.38
N GLY A 33 -8.11 -11.09 9.63
CA GLY A 33 -8.38 -12.44 10.10
C GLY A 33 -7.20 -13.39 10.07
N ILE A 34 -7.40 -14.58 9.52
CA ILE A 34 -6.43 -15.67 9.45
C ILE A 34 -6.11 -16.03 8.00
N PRO A 35 -4.93 -16.64 7.72
CA PRO A 35 -4.57 -17.10 6.38
C PRO A 35 -5.54 -18.15 5.82
N PHE A 36 -5.72 -18.14 4.49
CA PHE A 36 -6.32 -19.28 3.80
C PHE A 36 -5.43 -20.54 3.90
N PRO A 37 -6.00 -21.73 3.76
CA PRO A 37 -5.19 -22.94 3.57
C PRO A 37 -4.22 -22.77 2.39
N ASN A 38 -2.98 -23.24 2.56
CA ASN A 38 -1.85 -23.09 1.61
C ASN A 38 -1.24 -21.69 1.48
N GLU A 39 -1.74 -20.72 2.23
CA GLU A 39 -1.11 -19.42 2.38
C GLU A 39 -0.51 -19.29 3.78
N ASP A 40 0.66 -18.67 3.88
CA ASP A 40 1.27 -18.31 5.15
C ASP A 40 1.44 -16.79 5.18
N VAL A 41 0.80 -16.16 6.16
CA VAL A 41 0.80 -14.72 6.34
C VAL A 41 1.38 -14.43 7.70
N PHE A 42 2.42 -13.61 7.75
CA PHE A 42 3.16 -13.31 8.97
C PHE A 42 3.68 -11.88 8.97
N LEU A 43 4.08 -11.41 10.15
CA LEU A 43 4.58 -10.07 10.34
C LEU A 43 6.10 -10.07 10.54
N LEU A 44 6.79 -9.13 9.91
CA LEU A 44 8.21 -8.86 10.12
C LEU A 44 8.41 -7.46 10.70
N ASP A 45 9.36 -7.36 11.63
CA ASP A 45 9.87 -6.08 12.11
C ASP A 45 10.90 -5.46 11.14
N GLY A 46 11.46 -4.30 11.51
CA GLY A 46 12.48 -3.62 10.73
C GLY A 46 13.81 -4.36 10.59
N GLU A 47 14.04 -5.38 11.42
CA GLU A 47 15.23 -6.24 11.41
C GLU A 47 14.97 -7.64 10.83
N ASN A 48 13.82 -7.81 10.17
CA ASN A 48 13.36 -9.06 9.56
C ASN A 48 13.13 -10.21 10.58
N ARG A 49 12.82 -9.91 11.83
CA ARG A 49 12.42 -10.91 12.82
C ARG A 49 10.90 -11.08 12.77
N LYS A 50 10.44 -12.31 12.95
CA LYS A 50 9.02 -12.62 13.01
C LYS A 50 8.40 -12.04 14.28
N ILE A 51 7.31 -11.30 14.13
CA ILE A 51 6.51 -10.79 15.24
C ILE A 51 5.42 -11.81 15.56
N THR A 52 5.29 -12.14 16.84
CA THR A 52 4.26 -13.05 17.39
C THR A 52 3.48 -12.42 18.54
N GLU A 53 4.02 -11.36 19.12
CA GLU A 53 3.43 -10.64 20.24
C GLU A 53 2.20 -9.83 19.78
N PRO A 54 1.06 -9.94 20.51
CA PRO A 54 -0.11 -9.11 20.25
C PRO A 54 0.21 -7.61 20.28
N GLU A 55 -0.57 -6.84 19.57
CA GLU A 55 -0.51 -5.36 19.46
C GLU A 55 0.82 -4.80 18.92
N THR A 56 1.78 -5.66 18.56
CA THR A 56 3.06 -5.23 17.94
C THR A 56 2.88 -5.10 16.43
N VAL A 57 3.13 -3.89 15.91
CA VAL A 57 2.97 -3.58 14.49
C VAL A 57 4.19 -4.04 13.68
N GLY A 58 3.95 -4.73 12.58
CA GLY A 58 4.96 -5.13 11.62
C GLY A 58 4.48 -5.10 10.19
N GLU A 59 5.41 -5.27 9.24
CA GLU A 59 5.08 -5.41 7.83
C GLU A 59 4.50 -6.79 7.54
N LEU A 60 3.34 -6.80 6.91
CA LEU A 60 2.67 -8.02 6.52
C LEU A 60 3.37 -8.62 5.30
N CYS A 61 3.79 -9.87 5.44
CA CYS A 61 4.46 -10.66 4.42
C CYS A 61 3.66 -11.92 4.11
N VAL A 62 3.69 -12.32 2.85
CA VAL A 62 2.90 -13.47 2.38
C VAL A 62 3.78 -14.42 1.58
N ARG A 63 3.62 -15.71 1.81
CA ARG A 63 4.09 -16.79 0.94
C ARG A 63 2.96 -17.80 0.74
N GLY A 64 3.04 -18.56 -0.33
CA GLY A 64 2.05 -19.59 -0.60
C GLY A 64 1.82 -19.83 -2.07
N THR A 65 0.78 -20.59 -2.36
CA THR A 65 0.49 -21.04 -3.72
C THR A 65 -0.11 -19.95 -4.61
N ALA A 66 -0.69 -18.91 -3.99
CA ALA A 66 -1.28 -17.77 -4.68
C ALA A 66 -0.29 -16.65 -5.04
N LEU A 67 0.99 -16.79 -4.60
CA LEU A 67 2.03 -15.80 -4.87
C LEU A 67 2.31 -15.67 -6.36
N ALA A 68 2.20 -14.44 -6.90
CA ALA A 68 2.50 -14.14 -8.28
C ALA A 68 3.98 -14.36 -8.61
N LEU A 69 4.29 -14.55 -9.89
CA LEU A 69 5.67 -14.71 -10.35
C LEU A 69 6.49 -13.42 -10.24
N GLY A 70 5.81 -12.28 -10.17
CA GLY A 70 6.39 -10.95 -10.08
C GLY A 70 5.76 -9.97 -11.06
N TYR A 71 6.30 -8.76 -11.11
CA TYR A 71 5.89 -7.72 -12.05
C TYR A 71 6.56 -7.92 -13.41
N TYR A 72 5.77 -7.82 -14.47
CA TYR A 72 6.27 -7.97 -15.82
C TYR A 72 7.25 -6.85 -16.20
N ARG A 73 8.45 -7.23 -16.64
CA ARG A 73 9.54 -6.32 -17.06
C ARG A 73 9.89 -5.21 -16.04
N ASN A 74 9.69 -5.48 -14.75
CA ASN A 74 10.03 -4.54 -13.69
C ASN A 74 10.95 -5.21 -12.65
N PRO A 75 12.25 -5.40 -12.97
CA PRO A 75 13.18 -6.08 -12.08
C PRO A 75 13.43 -5.34 -10.77
N GLU A 76 13.35 -4.03 -10.77
CA GLU A 76 13.55 -3.19 -9.59
C GLU A 76 12.45 -3.45 -8.54
N GLN A 77 11.19 -3.35 -8.93
CA GLN A 77 10.05 -3.63 -8.04
C GLN A 77 10.02 -5.11 -7.63
N ASN A 78 10.43 -6.01 -8.53
CA ASN A 78 10.55 -7.42 -8.17
C ASN A 78 11.59 -7.64 -7.07
N ALA A 79 12.75 -7.00 -7.17
CA ALA A 79 13.80 -7.10 -6.15
C ALA A 79 13.39 -6.46 -4.81
N ALA A 80 12.54 -5.44 -4.83
CA ALA A 80 12.05 -4.76 -3.62
C ALA A 80 10.97 -5.56 -2.88
N HIS A 81 10.07 -6.21 -3.60
CA HIS A 81 8.86 -6.80 -3.03
C HIS A 81 8.82 -8.33 -3.03
N PHE A 82 9.36 -8.99 -4.06
CA PHE A 82 9.41 -10.46 -4.15
C PHE A 82 10.79 -10.97 -3.73
N VAL A 83 10.98 -11.04 -2.43
CA VAL A 83 12.31 -11.28 -1.84
C VAL A 83 12.45 -12.72 -1.31
N GLN A 84 13.70 -13.12 -1.02
CA GLN A 84 13.96 -14.33 -0.25
C GLN A 84 13.35 -14.19 1.15
N ASN A 85 12.71 -15.25 1.63
CA ASN A 85 12.21 -15.29 3.00
C ASN A 85 13.38 -15.20 4.01
N PRO A 86 13.47 -14.11 4.79
CA PRO A 86 14.57 -13.93 5.73
C PRO A 86 14.53 -14.95 6.90
N LEU A 87 13.36 -15.56 7.14
CA LEU A 87 13.20 -16.59 8.18
C LEU A 87 13.66 -17.97 7.72
N ASN A 88 13.93 -18.15 6.42
CA ASN A 88 14.33 -19.42 5.84
C ASN A 88 15.66 -19.30 5.07
N PRO A 89 16.80 -19.54 5.70
CA PRO A 89 18.11 -19.49 5.04
C PRO A 89 18.47 -20.81 4.31
N ASN A 90 17.67 -21.88 4.46
CA ASN A 90 18.09 -23.23 4.07
C ASN A 90 17.84 -23.55 2.59
N TYR A 91 16.83 -22.91 1.98
CA TYR A 91 16.50 -23.09 0.57
C TYR A 91 15.82 -21.85 -0.01
N PRO A 92 15.82 -21.67 -1.34
CA PRO A 92 15.13 -20.56 -1.98
C PRO A 92 13.64 -20.60 -1.70
N GLU A 93 13.14 -19.59 -1.02
CA GLU A 93 11.73 -19.42 -0.69
C GLU A 93 11.34 -17.97 -0.86
N ARG A 94 10.46 -17.69 -1.80
CA ARG A 94 10.02 -16.33 -2.06
C ARG A 94 8.87 -15.93 -1.17
N ILE A 95 8.91 -14.70 -0.70
CA ILE A 95 7.81 -14.02 -0.05
C ILE A 95 7.47 -12.74 -0.80
N TYR A 96 6.25 -12.27 -0.64
CA TYR A 96 5.84 -10.93 -1.05
C TYR A 96 5.77 -10.02 0.18
N ARG A 97 6.49 -8.91 0.13
CA ARG A 97 6.43 -7.81 1.11
C ARG A 97 5.35 -6.84 0.64
N THR A 98 4.24 -6.80 1.38
CA THR A 98 3.04 -6.08 0.92
C THR A 98 3.15 -4.57 1.04
N GLY A 99 4.05 -4.07 1.91
CA GLY A 99 4.05 -2.69 2.35
C GLY A 99 2.91 -2.34 3.31
N ASP A 100 1.97 -3.26 3.54
CA ASP A 100 0.92 -3.09 4.55
C ASP A 100 1.45 -3.37 5.93
N LEU A 101 1.04 -2.58 6.90
CA LEU A 101 1.32 -2.77 8.32
C LEU A 101 0.12 -3.44 8.98
N ALA A 102 0.40 -4.41 9.84
CA ALA A 102 -0.62 -5.10 10.61
C ALA A 102 -0.08 -5.45 12.00
N ARG A 103 -0.98 -5.88 12.88
CA ARG A 103 -0.68 -6.47 14.18
C ARG A 103 -1.58 -7.65 14.44
N TYR A 104 -1.20 -8.51 15.36
CA TYR A 104 -2.12 -9.50 15.93
C TYR A 104 -2.93 -8.84 17.05
N ASP A 105 -4.22 -9.12 17.13
CA ASP A 105 -5.02 -8.80 18.31
C ASP A 105 -4.85 -9.87 19.41
N GLU A 106 -5.45 -9.66 20.58
CA GLU A 106 -5.43 -10.60 21.71
C GLU A 106 -5.98 -12.00 21.36
N ALA A 107 -6.79 -12.11 20.31
CA ALA A 107 -7.33 -13.38 19.82
C ALA A 107 -6.43 -14.02 18.73
N GLY A 108 -5.29 -13.41 18.41
CA GLY A 108 -4.36 -13.86 17.36
C GLY A 108 -4.84 -13.60 15.94
N LEU A 109 -5.83 -12.73 15.74
CA LEU A 109 -6.29 -12.32 14.42
C LEU A 109 -5.46 -11.16 13.90
N LEU A 110 -5.13 -11.17 12.62
CA LEU A 110 -4.47 -10.04 11.97
C LEU A 110 -5.43 -8.85 11.85
N VAL A 111 -4.97 -7.69 12.26
CA VAL A 111 -5.67 -6.41 12.16
C VAL A 111 -4.81 -5.44 11.36
N PHE A 112 -5.38 -4.87 10.30
CA PHE A 112 -4.72 -3.88 9.46
C PHE A 112 -4.41 -2.61 10.27
N SER A 113 -3.20 -2.07 10.13
CA SER A 113 -2.71 -0.92 10.90
C SER A 113 -2.24 0.25 10.02
N GLY A 114 -2.43 0.15 8.69
CA GLY A 114 -2.01 1.18 7.75
C GLY A 114 -1.01 0.68 6.72
N ARG A 115 -0.28 1.62 6.11
CA ARG A 115 0.76 1.32 5.13
C ARG A 115 2.11 1.90 5.56
N LYS A 116 3.17 1.22 5.13
CA LYS A 116 4.55 1.67 5.29
C LYS A 116 4.92 2.78 4.29
N ASP A 117 4.26 2.77 3.15
CA ASP A 117 4.43 3.69 2.02
C ASP A 117 3.25 4.67 1.87
N PHE A 118 3.31 5.53 0.89
CA PHE A 118 2.27 6.51 0.58
C PHE A 118 1.22 6.01 -0.42
N GLN A 119 1.12 4.69 -0.60
CA GLN A 119 0.10 4.10 -1.45
C GLN A 119 -1.30 4.24 -0.84
N ILE A 120 -2.26 4.58 -1.66
CA ILE A 120 -3.65 4.78 -1.24
C ILE A 120 -4.62 3.92 -2.08
N LYS A 121 -5.82 3.70 -1.54
CA LYS A 121 -6.98 3.24 -2.30
C LYS A 121 -7.92 4.41 -2.54
N TYR A 122 -8.08 4.82 -3.79
CA TYR A 122 -8.93 5.95 -4.16
C TYR A 122 -9.81 5.59 -5.35
N MET A 123 -11.12 5.76 -5.23
CA MET A 123 -12.12 5.43 -6.26
C MET A 123 -12.02 4.01 -6.83
N GLY A 124 -11.63 3.03 -5.98
CA GLY A 124 -11.43 1.64 -6.40
C GLY A 124 -10.07 1.35 -7.06
N HIS A 125 -9.22 2.36 -7.23
CA HIS A 125 -7.87 2.24 -7.78
C HIS A 125 -6.83 2.23 -6.67
N ARG A 126 -5.75 1.48 -6.89
CA ARG A 126 -4.53 1.50 -6.11
C ARG A 126 -3.61 2.55 -6.72
N ILE A 127 -3.26 3.59 -5.97
CA ILE A 127 -2.49 4.74 -6.45
C ILE A 127 -1.24 4.90 -5.59
N GLU A 128 -0.10 5.02 -6.26
CA GLU A 128 1.16 5.46 -5.67
C GLU A 128 1.23 6.99 -5.74
N LEU A 129 1.24 7.67 -4.60
CA LEU A 129 1.36 9.14 -4.60
C LEU A 129 2.68 9.60 -5.22
N GLU A 130 3.74 8.85 -5.03
CA GLU A 130 5.05 9.09 -5.63
C GLU A 130 5.03 9.04 -7.17
N GLU A 131 4.15 8.24 -7.79
CA GLU A 131 3.98 8.25 -9.25
C GLU A 131 3.43 9.58 -9.73
N ILE A 132 2.44 10.12 -9.01
CA ILE A 132 1.88 11.44 -9.30
C ILE A 132 2.96 12.52 -9.15
N GLU A 133 3.73 12.47 -8.07
CA GLU A 133 4.82 13.42 -7.81
C GLU A 133 5.90 13.35 -8.88
N ARG A 134 6.31 12.16 -9.30
CA ARG A 134 7.29 11.97 -10.36
C ARG A 134 6.83 12.57 -11.68
N GLU A 135 5.57 12.37 -12.07
CA GLU A 135 5.02 12.94 -13.29
C GLU A 135 4.85 14.46 -13.20
N MET A 136 4.51 14.99 -12.01
CA MET A 136 4.50 16.44 -11.77
C MET A 136 5.90 17.04 -11.88
N ALA A 137 6.89 16.43 -11.25
CA ALA A 137 8.29 16.89 -11.25
C ALA A 137 8.93 16.88 -12.65
N ALA A 138 8.45 16.01 -13.53
CA ALA A 138 8.92 15.92 -14.92
C ALA A 138 8.33 17.00 -15.86
N ILE A 139 7.53 17.92 -15.33
CA ILE A 139 6.93 19.02 -16.13
C ILE A 139 7.81 20.26 -15.99
N ASP A 140 8.16 20.85 -17.14
CA ASP A 140 8.97 22.07 -17.19
C ASP A 140 8.36 23.19 -16.35
N GLY A 141 9.19 23.82 -15.52
CA GLY A 141 8.77 24.89 -14.62
C GLY A 141 8.29 24.40 -13.24
N VAL A 142 8.29 23.10 -12.96
CA VAL A 142 8.13 22.54 -11.61
C VAL A 142 9.53 22.33 -11.02
N GLU A 143 9.81 22.96 -9.89
CA GLU A 143 11.08 22.80 -9.15
C GLU A 143 10.96 21.73 -8.06
N ARG A 144 9.85 21.74 -7.35
CA ARG A 144 9.52 20.76 -6.29
C ARG A 144 8.02 20.54 -6.27
N CYS A 145 7.59 19.33 -5.91
CA CYS A 145 6.18 19.02 -5.75
C CYS A 145 5.96 17.98 -4.64
N CYS A 146 4.71 17.91 -4.19
CA CYS A 146 4.24 16.92 -3.21
C CYS A 146 2.77 16.63 -3.50
N CYS A 147 2.36 15.37 -3.35
CA CYS A 147 0.98 14.93 -3.44
C CYS A 147 0.52 14.36 -2.11
N LEU A 148 -0.64 14.77 -1.63
CA LEU A 148 -1.22 14.30 -0.39
C LEU A 148 -2.63 13.78 -0.63
N PHE A 149 -3.01 12.78 0.15
CA PHE A 149 -4.39 12.30 0.18
C PHE A 149 -5.10 12.78 1.46
N ASP A 150 -6.17 13.52 1.28
CA ASP A 150 -7.05 13.94 2.38
C ASP A 150 -8.11 12.86 2.61
N GLU A 151 -7.85 11.96 3.55
CA GLU A 151 -8.74 10.84 3.88
C GLU A 151 -10.16 11.30 4.28
N LYS A 152 -10.26 12.41 5.05
CA LYS A 152 -11.56 12.92 5.55
C LYS A 152 -12.46 13.39 4.41
N ARG A 153 -11.88 13.93 3.36
CA ARG A 153 -12.59 14.46 2.19
C ARG A 153 -12.49 13.58 0.97
N SER A 154 -11.74 12.47 1.07
CA SER A 154 -11.45 11.56 -0.04
C SER A 154 -10.98 12.31 -1.27
N ARG A 155 -9.86 13.06 -1.16
CA ARG A 155 -9.35 13.93 -2.25
C ARG A 155 -7.84 13.92 -2.34
N LEU A 156 -7.35 13.87 -3.57
CA LEU A 156 -5.96 14.15 -3.89
C LEU A 156 -5.70 15.66 -3.91
N LYS A 157 -4.58 16.08 -3.30
CA LYS A 157 -4.09 17.46 -3.25
C LYS A 157 -2.66 17.49 -3.74
N GLY A 158 -2.37 18.26 -4.77
CA GLY A 158 -1.02 18.51 -5.26
C GLY A 158 -0.54 19.91 -4.85
N PHE A 159 0.70 19.99 -4.40
CA PHE A 159 1.41 21.25 -4.11
C PHE A 159 2.66 21.30 -4.97
N TYR A 160 3.03 22.47 -5.45
CA TYR A 160 4.25 22.65 -6.23
C TYR A 160 4.89 24.01 -6.02
N VAL A 161 6.20 24.06 -6.15
CA VAL A 161 7.05 25.24 -6.27
C VAL A 161 7.53 25.27 -7.71
N GLY A 162 7.55 26.45 -8.32
CA GLY A 162 8.02 26.63 -9.68
C GLY A 162 7.35 27.78 -10.38
N THR A 163 7.61 27.91 -11.68
CA THR A 163 7.14 29.02 -12.52
C THR A 163 5.98 28.65 -13.44
N VAL A 164 5.63 27.35 -13.52
CA VAL A 164 4.55 26.88 -14.38
C VAL A 164 3.20 27.32 -13.84
N GLU A 165 2.35 27.81 -14.73
CA GLU A 165 0.96 28.13 -14.41
C GLU A 165 0.15 26.86 -14.12
N LYS A 166 -0.76 26.97 -13.15
CA LYS A 166 -1.58 25.85 -12.65
C LYS A 166 -2.33 25.12 -13.78
N GLU A 167 -2.93 25.86 -14.69
CA GLU A 167 -3.71 25.35 -15.81
C GLU A 167 -2.83 24.54 -16.78
N THR A 168 -1.62 25.02 -17.02
CA THR A 168 -0.62 24.35 -17.86
C THR A 168 -0.15 23.06 -17.21
N LEU A 169 0.17 23.09 -15.90
CA LEU A 169 0.54 21.91 -15.12
C LEU A 169 -0.56 20.86 -15.15
N HIS A 170 -1.80 21.26 -14.87
CA HIS A 170 -2.95 20.37 -14.88
C HIS A 170 -3.19 19.74 -16.26
N ALA A 171 -3.08 20.51 -17.35
CA ALA A 171 -3.22 20.00 -18.71
C ALA A 171 -2.08 19.03 -19.09
N ALA A 172 -0.85 19.26 -18.62
CA ALA A 172 0.28 18.38 -18.85
C ALA A 172 0.13 17.06 -18.11
N MET A 173 -0.32 17.09 -16.85
CA MET A 173 -0.59 15.87 -16.06
C MET A 173 -1.67 15.00 -16.73
N ARG A 174 -2.75 15.58 -17.24
CA ARG A 174 -3.83 14.85 -17.94
C ARG A 174 -3.38 14.09 -19.19
N ARG A 175 -2.26 14.45 -19.77
CA ARG A 175 -1.69 13.72 -20.93
C ARG A 175 -0.91 12.50 -20.53
N LYS A 176 -0.47 12.42 -19.27
CA LYS A 176 0.42 11.39 -18.75
C LYS A 176 -0.25 10.43 -17.77
N LEU A 177 -1.18 10.95 -16.96
CA LEU A 177 -1.83 10.24 -15.89
C LEU A 177 -3.32 10.02 -16.17
N PRO A 178 -3.90 8.89 -15.72
CA PRO A 178 -5.33 8.69 -15.72
C PRO A 178 -6.07 9.75 -14.90
N GLU A 179 -7.30 10.06 -15.24
CA GLU A 179 -8.10 11.12 -14.61
C GLU A 179 -8.23 10.96 -13.08
N TYR A 180 -8.35 9.72 -12.59
CA TYR A 180 -8.45 9.43 -11.15
C TYR A 180 -7.16 9.71 -10.36
N MET A 181 -6.01 9.86 -11.03
CA MET A 181 -4.72 10.23 -10.41
C MET A 181 -4.46 11.74 -10.44
N ILE A 182 -5.32 12.52 -11.09
CA ILE A 182 -5.15 13.98 -11.17
C ILE A 182 -5.60 14.63 -9.86
N PRO A 183 -4.73 15.37 -9.15
CA PRO A 183 -5.14 16.06 -7.93
C PRO A 183 -6.27 17.06 -8.19
N GLY A 184 -7.42 16.87 -7.54
CA GLY A 184 -8.57 17.77 -7.64
C GLY A 184 -8.30 19.18 -7.07
N ILE A 185 -7.27 19.29 -6.23
CA ILE A 185 -6.76 20.57 -5.72
C ILE A 185 -5.29 20.64 -6.06
N LEU A 186 -4.91 21.64 -6.88
CA LEU A 186 -3.53 21.96 -7.23
C LEU A 186 -3.21 23.35 -6.72
N ARG A 187 -2.12 23.50 -5.94
CA ARG A 187 -1.71 24.79 -5.36
C ARG A 187 -0.23 25.03 -5.58
N GLN A 188 0.07 26.21 -6.14
CA GLN A 188 1.41 26.76 -6.12
C GLN A 188 1.71 27.31 -4.73
N VAL A 189 2.91 27.05 -4.22
CA VAL A 189 3.40 27.51 -2.93
C VAL A 189 4.80 28.10 -3.10
N GLU A 190 5.18 29.00 -2.22
CA GLU A 190 6.51 29.64 -2.28
C GLU A 190 7.62 28.70 -1.82
N THR A 191 7.34 27.88 -0.81
CA THR A 191 8.27 26.89 -0.25
C THR A 191 7.57 25.61 0.12
N MET A 192 8.28 24.46 0.02
CA MET A 192 7.87 23.19 0.59
C MET A 192 8.45 23.05 2.00
N PRO A 193 7.70 22.43 2.93
CA PRO A 193 8.21 22.14 4.29
C PRO A 193 9.36 21.15 4.27
#